data_e13b746917c0438245af26c6fcf1d992
#
_entry.id   e13b746917c0438245af26c6fcf1d992
#
_cell.length_a   1.000
_cell.length_b   1.000
_cell.length_c   1.000
_cell.angle_alpha   90.00
_cell.angle_beta   90.00
_cell.angle_gamma   90.00
#
_symmetry.space_group_name_H-M   'P 1'
#
loop_
_entity.id
_entity.type
_entity.pdbx_description
1 polymer ?
#
loop_
_entity_poly.entity_id
_entity_poly.type
_entity_poly.pdbx_seq_one_letter_code
_entity_poly.pdbx_strand_id
1 'polypeptide(L)'
;MNIVYRVLDAPINPETLARHRQHKIVLESATTSQTKGRYSVVAFDAYGEVILTEAQLNILTPHQTLQETTAPFEQLKAFVGQYHAHISEPELEALPFISGFAGYCSFDLVRHAFPVLQQYPAAGTTHDIHFYMIESVYVFDHYKEQIYVIATNLFSKASENELYERLDEMIAEFDQIELFETTQVPDLPEKVIEPNIDEATFIEQVQQFKGRIQQGDMFQVVPSRIYRYAHHFGEQLHPLTYQLYQKLKRNNPSPYMFYFNMGGPILVGSSPESFVKVKAGKVMTNPIAGTIKRGATDEEDQQLAETLLSDEKELSEHRMLVDLGRNDILRIARPGSLELTKLMTIERYEHVMHIVSEVIGDVDPRLSPIDVIASLLPTGTVSGAPKLRAIQRIYETQPLKRGVYSGGVGYINCDHTLDLALAIRTMVIDETHVHAEAGCGVVYDSVPEKELAETQLKAKSLLEVTL
;
A
#
# COMPACT_ATOMS: atom_id res chain seq x y z
N MET A 1 -21.87 14.85 8.23
CA MET A 1 -22.04 13.54 7.56
C MET A 1 -23.08 12.74 8.33
N ASN A 2 -24.06 12.15 7.65
CA ASN A 2 -24.96 11.17 8.22
C ASN A 2 -24.39 9.78 7.97
N ILE A 3 -24.55 8.89 8.93
CA ILE A 3 -24.15 7.48 8.85
C ILE A 3 -25.36 6.63 9.17
N VAL A 4 -25.68 5.68 8.31
CA VAL A 4 -26.63 4.61 8.61
C VAL A 4 -25.91 3.28 8.51
N TYR A 5 -26.23 2.35 9.40
CA TYR A 5 -25.58 1.03 9.39
C TYR A 5 -26.48 -0.06 9.97
N ARG A 6 -26.15 -1.28 9.62
CA ARG A 6 -26.69 -2.50 10.24
C ARG A 6 -25.56 -3.45 10.58
N VAL A 7 -25.71 -4.12 11.70
CA VAL A 7 -24.81 -5.20 12.13
C VAL A 7 -25.56 -6.52 11.97
N LEU A 8 -24.98 -7.42 11.20
CA LEU A 8 -25.55 -8.72 10.90
C LEU A 8 -24.59 -9.81 11.34
N ASP A 9 -25.11 -10.97 11.75
CA ASP A 9 -24.29 -12.17 11.85
C ASP A 9 -23.76 -12.50 10.44
N ALA A 10 -22.48 -12.87 10.32
CA ALA A 10 -21.83 -13.03 9.03
C ALA A 10 -22.37 -14.25 8.25
N PRO A 11 -23.32 -14.07 7.30
CA PRO A 11 -23.89 -15.18 6.54
C PRO A 11 -22.92 -15.70 5.47
N ILE A 12 -21.95 -14.89 5.10
CA ILE A 12 -20.93 -15.14 4.08
C ILE A 12 -19.58 -14.60 4.52
N ASN A 13 -18.51 -15.08 3.89
CA ASN A 13 -17.18 -14.54 4.10
C ASN A 13 -16.85 -13.40 3.10
N PRO A 14 -15.82 -12.58 3.36
CA PRO A 14 -15.43 -11.45 2.47
C PRO A 14 -15.11 -11.90 1.04
N GLU A 15 -14.52 -13.08 0.89
CA GLU A 15 -14.11 -13.63 -0.39
C GLU A 15 -15.33 -13.95 -1.28
N THR A 16 -16.37 -14.55 -0.69
CA THR A 16 -17.63 -14.85 -1.37
C THR A 16 -18.37 -13.57 -1.75
N LEU A 17 -18.48 -12.59 -0.83
CA LEU A 17 -19.07 -11.29 -1.13
C LEU A 17 -18.34 -10.60 -2.28
N ALA A 18 -17.02 -10.49 -2.18
CA ALA A 18 -16.22 -9.78 -3.19
C ALA A 18 -16.26 -10.45 -4.58
N ARG A 19 -16.56 -11.75 -4.68
CA ARG A 19 -16.73 -12.44 -5.96
C ARG A 19 -17.97 -11.98 -6.71
N HIS A 20 -19.00 -11.54 -6.01
CA HIS A 20 -20.29 -11.18 -6.59
C HIS A 20 -20.22 -10.06 -7.63
N ARG A 21 -19.32 -9.06 -7.47
CA ARG A 21 -19.20 -7.93 -8.41
C ARG A 21 -17.82 -7.87 -9.06
N GLN A 22 -17.77 -7.36 -10.29
CA GLN A 22 -16.51 -7.17 -11.03
C GLN A 22 -15.67 -6.05 -10.43
N HIS A 23 -16.27 -4.86 -10.27
CA HIS A 23 -15.59 -3.72 -9.67
C HIS A 23 -15.67 -3.79 -8.14
N LYS A 24 -14.50 -3.71 -7.50
CA LYS A 24 -14.40 -3.83 -6.05
C LYS A 24 -13.07 -3.35 -5.49
N ILE A 25 -13.12 -2.99 -4.23
CA ILE A 25 -11.96 -2.83 -3.35
C ILE A 25 -12.06 -3.88 -2.25
N VAL A 26 -10.98 -4.60 -2.00
CA VAL A 26 -10.86 -5.54 -0.89
C VAL A 26 -9.59 -5.20 -0.12
N LEU A 27 -9.72 -4.94 1.18
CA LEU A 27 -8.62 -4.69 2.09
C LEU A 27 -8.70 -5.69 3.24
N GLU A 28 -7.65 -6.47 3.43
CA GLU A 28 -7.61 -7.53 4.43
C GLU A 28 -6.24 -7.63 5.08
N SER A 29 -6.17 -8.38 6.17
CA SER A 29 -4.91 -8.84 6.73
C SER A 29 -4.93 -10.36 6.85
N ALA A 30 -3.92 -11.02 6.33
CA ALA A 30 -3.82 -12.49 6.39
C ALA A 30 -3.17 -12.99 7.70
N THR A 31 -2.79 -12.11 8.62
CA THR A 31 -2.19 -12.49 9.91
C THR A 31 -3.27 -12.76 10.93
N THR A 32 -3.28 -13.96 11.49
CA THR A 32 -4.26 -14.43 12.50
C THR A 32 -3.85 -14.08 13.93
N SER A 33 -3.95 -12.82 14.32
CA SER A 33 -3.83 -12.45 15.75
C SER A 33 -5.06 -11.62 16.17
N GLN A 34 -5.38 -11.57 17.46
CA GLN A 34 -6.53 -10.80 17.98
C GLN A 34 -6.51 -9.32 17.60
N THR A 35 -5.33 -8.80 17.24
CA THR A 35 -5.13 -7.39 16.86
C THR A 35 -4.77 -7.20 15.38
N LYS A 36 -4.21 -8.22 14.73
CA LYS A 36 -3.89 -8.20 13.29
C LYS A 36 -4.76 -9.26 12.59
N GLY A 37 -5.39 -8.90 11.48
CA GLY A 37 -6.29 -9.79 10.74
C GLY A 37 -7.73 -9.82 11.26
N ARG A 38 -8.09 -8.86 12.12
CA ARG A 38 -9.44 -8.79 12.67
C ARG A 38 -10.50 -8.37 11.66
N TYR A 39 -10.14 -7.47 10.75
CA TYR A 39 -11.10 -6.85 9.85
C TYR A 39 -10.78 -7.13 8.39
N SER A 40 -11.84 -7.28 7.58
CA SER A 40 -11.80 -7.18 6.13
C SER A 40 -12.79 -6.10 5.70
N VAL A 41 -12.38 -5.27 4.73
CA VAL A 41 -13.22 -4.21 4.15
C VAL A 41 -13.48 -4.55 2.69
N VAL A 42 -14.75 -4.50 2.28
CA VAL A 42 -15.18 -4.68 0.89
C VAL A 42 -16.02 -3.47 0.48
N ALA A 43 -15.70 -2.87 -0.65
CA ALA A 43 -16.50 -1.81 -1.27
C ALA A 43 -16.67 -2.11 -2.77
N PHE A 44 -17.85 -1.83 -3.31
CA PHE A 44 -18.18 -2.08 -4.72
C PHE A 44 -18.34 -0.82 -5.53
N ASP A 45 -18.84 0.24 -4.92
CA ASP A 45 -19.18 1.47 -5.61
C ASP A 45 -18.36 2.64 -5.08
N ALA A 46 -17.96 3.53 -5.99
CA ALA A 46 -17.35 4.80 -5.66
C ALA A 46 -18.29 5.94 -6.08
N TYR A 47 -18.47 6.91 -5.20
CA TYR A 47 -19.16 8.16 -5.56
C TYR A 47 -18.39 8.93 -6.62
N GLY A 48 -17.09 8.81 -6.66
CA GLY A 48 -16.24 9.49 -7.62
C GLY A 48 -14.79 9.09 -7.51
N GLU A 49 -13.96 9.76 -8.28
CA GLU A 49 -12.53 9.51 -8.37
C GLU A 49 -11.73 10.81 -8.25
N VAL A 50 -10.56 10.72 -7.65
CA VAL A 50 -9.58 11.80 -7.52
C VAL A 50 -8.27 11.33 -8.12
N ILE A 51 -7.84 11.98 -9.20
CA ILE A 51 -6.65 11.60 -9.96
C ILE A 51 -5.70 12.79 -10.03
N LEU A 52 -4.50 12.62 -9.46
CA LEU A 52 -3.42 13.59 -9.59
C LEU A 52 -2.36 13.06 -10.54
N THR A 53 -1.94 13.92 -11.45
CA THR A 53 -0.71 13.77 -12.24
C THR A 53 0.24 14.93 -11.93
N GLU A 54 1.44 14.91 -12.47
CA GLU A 54 2.40 16.01 -12.27
C GLU A 54 1.81 17.38 -12.71
N ALA A 55 0.98 17.40 -13.76
CA ALA A 55 0.46 18.63 -14.35
C ALA A 55 -0.99 18.97 -13.97
N GLN A 56 -1.75 18.03 -13.42
CA GLN A 56 -3.21 18.17 -13.38
C GLN A 56 -3.84 17.36 -12.25
N LEU A 57 -4.86 17.95 -11.64
CA LEU A 57 -5.81 17.28 -10.75
C LEU A 57 -7.14 17.11 -11.47
N ASN A 58 -7.67 15.90 -11.53
CA ASN A 58 -9.01 15.58 -12.00
C ASN A 58 -9.84 15.05 -10.84
N ILE A 59 -11.06 15.59 -10.68
CA ILE A 59 -12.04 15.08 -9.73
C ILE A 59 -13.30 14.77 -10.54
N LEU A 60 -13.63 13.49 -10.58
CA LEU A 60 -14.74 12.94 -11.36
C LEU A 60 -15.83 12.51 -10.38
N THR A 61 -17.01 13.10 -10.49
CA THR A 61 -18.20 12.74 -9.70
C THR A 61 -19.41 12.60 -10.61
N PRO A 62 -20.54 12.00 -10.19
CA PRO A 62 -21.75 11.91 -11.00
C PRO A 62 -22.30 13.25 -11.48
N HIS A 63 -21.99 14.32 -10.75
CA HIS A 63 -22.56 15.65 -11.03
C HIS A 63 -21.56 16.64 -11.63
N GLN A 64 -20.26 16.36 -11.55
CA GLN A 64 -19.24 17.32 -11.93
C GLN A 64 -17.92 16.63 -12.29
N THR A 65 -17.30 17.13 -13.35
CA THR A 65 -15.89 16.90 -13.64
C THR A 65 -15.14 18.19 -13.38
N LEU A 66 -14.26 18.19 -12.38
CA LEU A 66 -13.36 19.31 -12.10
C LEU A 66 -11.96 18.96 -12.61
N GLN A 67 -11.37 19.89 -13.34
CA GLN A 67 -10.00 19.77 -13.84
C GLN A 67 -9.20 21.01 -13.43
N GLU A 68 -8.14 20.81 -12.64
CA GLU A 68 -7.29 21.88 -12.13
C GLU A 68 -5.84 21.68 -12.60
N THR A 69 -5.28 22.72 -13.22
CA THR A 69 -3.89 22.73 -13.69
C THR A 69 -3.03 23.75 -12.94
N THR A 70 -3.66 24.64 -12.17
CA THR A 70 -2.97 25.62 -11.35
C THR A 70 -2.77 25.07 -9.95
N ALA A 71 -1.53 24.82 -9.57
CA ALA A 71 -1.15 24.25 -8.27
C ALA A 71 -1.98 22.97 -7.92
N PRO A 72 -2.02 21.93 -8.79
CA PRO A 72 -2.91 20.79 -8.63
C PRO A 72 -2.70 20.04 -7.30
N PHE A 73 -1.48 20.01 -6.79
CA PHE A 73 -1.20 19.38 -5.51
C PHE A 73 -1.81 20.14 -4.32
N GLU A 74 -1.75 21.47 -4.31
CA GLU A 74 -2.37 22.30 -3.26
C GLU A 74 -3.91 22.19 -3.34
N GLN A 75 -4.48 22.13 -4.53
CA GLN A 75 -5.92 21.92 -4.73
C GLN A 75 -6.35 20.54 -4.22
N LEU A 76 -5.54 19.50 -4.42
CA LEU A 76 -5.79 18.17 -3.87
C LEU A 76 -5.82 18.19 -2.33
N LYS A 77 -4.84 18.85 -1.70
CA LYS A 77 -4.81 18.97 -0.23
C LYS A 77 -6.05 19.65 0.32
N ALA A 78 -6.46 20.75 -0.31
CA ALA A 78 -7.68 21.46 0.04
C ALA A 78 -8.93 20.60 -0.18
N PHE A 79 -9.00 19.87 -1.29
CA PHE A 79 -10.13 19.00 -1.59
C PHE A 79 -10.27 17.86 -0.59
N VAL A 80 -9.20 17.13 -0.30
CA VAL A 80 -9.25 16.04 0.69
C VAL A 80 -9.50 16.58 2.09
N GLY A 81 -8.86 17.69 2.46
CA GLY A 81 -8.97 18.29 3.79
C GLY A 81 -10.37 18.79 4.15
N GLN A 82 -11.22 19.13 3.17
CA GLN A 82 -12.60 19.58 3.43
C GLN A 82 -13.54 18.43 3.88
N TYR A 83 -13.21 17.19 3.57
CA TYR A 83 -14.01 16.01 3.93
C TYR A 83 -13.56 15.42 5.26
N HIS A 84 -13.93 16.13 6.33
CA HIS A 84 -13.69 15.67 7.69
C HIS A 84 -15.02 15.52 8.44
N ALA A 85 -15.23 14.38 9.08
CA ALA A 85 -16.41 14.09 9.89
C ALA A 85 -16.03 13.33 11.15
N HIS A 86 -16.67 13.69 12.25
CA HIS A 86 -16.51 12.96 13.49
C HIS A 86 -17.43 11.75 13.52
N ILE A 87 -16.90 10.62 13.99
CA ILE A 87 -17.65 9.39 14.21
C ILE A 87 -18.10 9.40 15.66
N SER A 88 -19.40 9.47 15.87
CA SER A 88 -20.00 9.58 17.23
C SER A 88 -20.37 8.23 17.81
N GLU A 89 -20.52 7.21 16.99
CA GLU A 89 -20.91 5.87 17.38
C GLU A 89 -19.69 5.05 17.81
N PRO A 90 -19.57 4.66 19.11
CA PRO A 90 -18.37 3.94 19.60
C PRO A 90 -18.11 2.61 18.90
N GLU A 91 -19.17 1.95 18.40
CA GLU A 91 -19.02 0.71 17.64
C GLU A 91 -18.32 0.92 16.30
N LEU A 92 -18.59 2.05 15.65
CA LEU A 92 -18.00 2.39 14.36
C LEU A 92 -16.58 2.96 14.52
N GLU A 93 -16.29 3.68 15.62
CA GLU A 93 -14.96 4.23 15.88
C GLU A 93 -13.86 3.16 15.94
N ALA A 94 -14.24 1.92 16.31
CA ALA A 94 -13.32 0.78 16.35
C ALA A 94 -13.00 0.21 14.96
N LEU A 95 -13.83 0.48 13.95
CA LEU A 95 -13.67 -0.06 12.61
C LEU A 95 -12.52 0.63 11.85
N PRO A 96 -11.85 -0.10 10.94
CA PRO A 96 -10.71 0.47 10.22
C PRO A 96 -11.11 1.55 9.21
N PHE A 97 -12.25 1.37 8.52
CA PHE A 97 -12.71 2.26 7.47
C PHE A 97 -14.24 2.27 7.42
N ILE A 98 -14.81 3.46 7.29
CA ILE A 98 -16.27 3.67 7.23
C ILE A 98 -16.65 4.37 5.94
N SER A 99 -15.92 5.42 5.58
CA SER A 99 -16.15 6.26 4.42
C SER A 99 -14.93 7.16 4.22
N GLY A 100 -14.67 7.57 3.01
CA GLY A 100 -13.52 8.43 2.70
C GLY A 100 -12.87 8.08 1.36
N PHE A 101 -11.56 8.18 1.32
CA PHE A 101 -10.78 7.94 0.12
C PHE A 101 -10.03 6.62 0.24
N ALA A 102 -10.12 5.76 -0.78
CA ALA A 102 -9.36 4.51 -0.85
C ALA A 102 -8.68 4.40 -2.22
N GLY A 103 -7.43 3.96 -2.27
CA GLY A 103 -6.68 3.88 -3.51
C GLY A 103 -5.18 3.82 -3.30
N TYR A 104 -4.43 4.48 -4.19
CA TYR A 104 -2.98 4.48 -4.11
C TYR A 104 -2.35 5.85 -4.33
N CYS A 105 -1.15 6.01 -3.76
CA CYS A 105 -0.21 7.09 -4.01
C CYS A 105 1.04 6.48 -4.65
N SER A 106 1.56 7.08 -5.71
CA SER A 106 2.79 6.60 -6.35
C SER A 106 4.05 7.01 -5.59
N PHE A 107 5.16 6.33 -5.87
CA PHE A 107 6.50 6.79 -5.49
C PHE A 107 6.75 8.23 -5.94
N ASP A 108 6.27 8.58 -7.14
CA ASP A 108 6.53 9.84 -7.81
C ASP A 108 5.81 11.03 -7.18
N LEU A 109 4.88 10.80 -6.24
CA LEU A 109 4.25 11.84 -5.43
C LEU A 109 5.29 12.71 -4.68
N VAL A 110 6.45 12.13 -4.37
CA VAL A 110 7.58 12.86 -3.78
C VAL A 110 8.00 14.10 -4.58
N ARG A 111 7.78 14.12 -5.88
CA ARG A 111 8.13 15.24 -6.77
C ARG A 111 7.29 16.49 -6.50
N HIS A 112 6.06 16.31 -6.00
CA HIS A 112 5.21 17.41 -5.54
C HIS A 112 5.66 17.97 -4.19
N ALA A 113 6.05 17.09 -3.26
CA ALA A 113 6.55 17.52 -1.95
C ALA A 113 7.96 18.15 -2.00
N PHE A 114 8.79 17.74 -2.99
CA PHE A 114 10.15 18.21 -3.17
C PHE A 114 10.39 18.67 -4.61
N PRO A 115 10.08 19.93 -4.96
CA PRO A 115 10.18 20.46 -6.32
C PRO A 115 11.58 20.33 -6.96
N VAL A 116 12.64 20.25 -6.15
CA VAL A 116 14.01 19.99 -6.63
C VAL A 116 14.12 18.69 -7.44
N LEU A 117 13.21 17.74 -7.24
CA LEU A 117 13.20 16.49 -8.00
C LEU A 117 12.56 16.63 -9.40
N GLN A 118 11.81 17.69 -9.66
CA GLN A 118 11.18 17.92 -10.96
C GLN A 118 12.16 18.19 -12.10
N GLN A 119 13.39 18.61 -11.79
CA GLN A 119 14.45 18.78 -12.79
C GLN A 119 14.94 17.44 -13.38
N TYR A 120 14.68 16.30 -12.72
CA TYR A 120 15.07 14.99 -13.21
C TYR A 120 13.97 14.41 -14.10
N PRO A 121 14.32 13.86 -15.28
CA PRO A 121 13.32 13.22 -16.14
C PRO A 121 12.73 11.98 -15.46
N ALA A 122 11.43 11.79 -15.62
CA ALA A 122 10.72 10.61 -15.15
C ALA A 122 9.61 10.28 -16.17
N ALA A 123 9.93 9.44 -17.14
CA ALA A 123 8.99 9.05 -18.18
C ALA A 123 7.97 8.04 -17.63
N GLY A 124 6.71 8.20 -18.05
CA GLY A 124 5.61 7.30 -17.66
C GLY A 124 4.28 8.03 -17.55
N THR A 125 3.19 7.28 -17.65
CA THR A 125 1.81 7.80 -17.63
C THR A 125 1.08 7.46 -16.35
N THR A 126 1.74 6.86 -15.37
CA THR A 126 1.15 6.51 -14.08
C THR A 126 0.70 7.73 -13.30
N HIS A 127 -0.46 7.65 -12.67
CA HIS A 127 -0.97 8.70 -11.81
C HIS A 127 -0.13 8.80 -10.54
N ASP A 128 0.06 10.03 -10.04
CA ASP A 128 0.76 10.26 -8.77
C ASP A 128 -0.15 9.96 -7.58
N ILE A 129 -1.46 10.16 -7.73
CA ILE A 129 -2.51 9.67 -6.83
C ILE A 129 -3.69 9.19 -7.68
N HIS A 130 -4.31 8.09 -7.25
CA HIS A 130 -5.62 7.67 -7.71
C HIS A 130 -6.41 7.16 -6.51
N PHE A 131 -7.36 7.96 -6.06
CA PHE A 131 -8.27 7.64 -4.97
C PHE A 131 -9.71 7.55 -5.45
N TYR A 132 -10.44 6.60 -4.91
CA TYR A 132 -11.88 6.43 -5.05
C TYR A 132 -12.59 7.00 -3.83
N MET A 133 -13.67 7.74 -4.03
CA MET A 133 -14.50 8.36 -3.01
C MET A 133 -15.56 7.36 -2.55
N ILE A 134 -15.39 6.75 -1.40
CA ILE A 134 -16.19 5.63 -0.91
C ILE A 134 -17.18 6.10 0.15
N GLU A 135 -18.48 5.79 -0.05
CA GLU A 135 -19.59 6.08 0.86
C GLU A 135 -20.31 4.84 1.38
N SER A 136 -20.04 3.68 0.78
CA SER A 136 -20.71 2.41 1.13
C SER A 136 -19.69 1.30 1.27
N VAL A 137 -19.70 0.62 2.43
CA VAL A 137 -18.74 -0.44 2.73
C VAL A 137 -19.38 -1.58 3.51
N TYR A 138 -18.79 -2.75 3.34
CA TYR A 138 -19.00 -3.93 4.18
C TYR A 138 -17.72 -4.14 5.00
N VAL A 139 -17.83 -4.12 6.32
CA VAL A 139 -16.70 -4.36 7.22
C VAL A 139 -16.97 -5.64 8.01
N PHE A 140 -16.14 -6.64 7.76
CA PHE A 140 -16.20 -7.92 8.48
C PHE A 140 -15.34 -7.83 9.73
N ASP A 141 -15.94 -8.08 10.89
CA ASP A 141 -15.24 -8.31 12.15
C ASP A 141 -15.11 -9.83 12.37
N HIS A 142 -13.98 -10.39 12.01
CA HIS A 142 -13.74 -11.84 12.10
C HIS A 142 -13.73 -12.35 13.53
N TYR A 143 -13.43 -11.48 14.51
CA TYR A 143 -13.43 -11.87 15.92
C TYR A 143 -14.85 -11.99 16.49
N LYS A 144 -15.76 -11.10 16.03
CA LYS A 144 -17.18 -11.12 16.44
C LYS A 144 -18.05 -11.97 15.53
N GLU A 145 -17.53 -12.45 14.40
CA GLU A 145 -18.29 -13.10 13.33
C GLU A 145 -19.45 -12.24 12.81
N GLN A 146 -19.22 -10.93 12.67
CA GLN A 146 -20.21 -9.94 12.27
C GLN A 146 -19.80 -9.19 11.01
N ILE A 147 -20.82 -8.72 10.28
CA ILE A 147 -20.68 -7.79 9.16
C ILE A 147 -21.35 -6.47 9.54
N TYR A 148 -20.60 -5.38 9.44
CA TYR A 148 -21.14 -4.04 9.45
C TYR A 148 -21.40 -3.61 8.00
N VAL A 149 -22.68 -3.40 7.66
CA VAL A 149 -23.07 -2.80 6.38
C VAL A 149 -23.31 -1.32 6.65
N ILE A 150 -22.56 -0.46 5.96
CA ILE A 150 -22.49 0.97 6.29
C ILE A 150 -22.72 1.79 5.03
N ALA A 151 -23.59 2.80 5.11
CA ALA A 151 -23.79 3.81 4.09
C ALA A 151 -23.69 5.22 4.68
N THR A 152 -23.03 6.13 3.98
CA THR A 152 -22.80 7.52 4.40
C THR A 152 -23.13 8.49 3.28
N ASN A 153 -23.21 9.80 3.62
CA ASN A 153 -23.39 10.88 2.65
C ASN A 153 -22.21 11.88 2.70
N LEU A 154 -21.00 11.41 2.93
CA LEU A 154 -19.81 12.24 3.05
C LEU A 154 -19.63 13.16 1.84
N PHE A 155 -19.83 12.62 0.64
CA PHE A 155 -19.62 13.29 -0.64
C PHE A 155 -20.93 13.67 -1.34
N SER A 156 -21.90 12.74 -1.36
CA SER A 156 -23.15 12.85 -2.12
C SER A 156 -24.15 13.84 -1.52
N LYS A 157 -24.07 14.10 -0.21
CA LYS A 157 -25.09 14.85 0.55
C LYS A 157 -26.48 14.23 0.45
N ALA A 158 -26.57 12.92 0.18
CA ALA A 158 -27.83 12.18 0.13
C ALA A 158 -28.63 12.35 1.43
N SER A 159 -29.94 12.33 1.33
CA SER A 159 -30.83 12.35 2.49
C SER A 159 -30.73 11.07 3.30
N GLU A 160 -31.20 11.10 4.54
CA GLU A 160 -31.22 9.92 5.40
C GLU A 160 -32.07 8.78 4.82
N ASN A 161 -33.19 9.09 4.16
CA ASN A 161 -34.01 8.10 3.49
C ASN A 161 -33.28 7.40 2.35
N GLU A 162 -32.55 8.16 1.51
CA GLU A 162 -31.73 7.59 0.44
C GLU A 162 -30.59 6.71 0.99
N LEU A 163 -30.06 7.04 2.17
CA LEU A 163 -29.07 6.19 2.83
C LEU A 163 -29.67 4.88 3.32
N TYR A 164 -30.89 4.89 3.88
CA TYR A 164 -31.58 3.65 4.28
C TYR A 164 -31.95 2.81 3.06
N GLU A 165 -32.42 3.41 1.97
CA GLU A 165 -32.68 2.68 0.71
C GLU A 165 -31.41 1.99 0.21
N ARG A 166 -30.28 2.71 0.16
CA ARG A 166 -28.97 2.15 -0.20
C ARG A 166 -28.55 1.02 0.74
N LEU A 167 -28.74 1.18 2.04
CA LEU A 167 -28.42 0.16 3.03
C LEU A 167 -29.24 -1.12 2.82
N ASP A 168 -30.55 -0.98 2.56
CA ASP A 168 -31.42 -2.10 2.29
C ASP A 168 -31.06 -2.81 0.97
N GLU A 169 -30.66 -2.07 -0.08
CA GLU A 169 -30.13 -2.65 -1.32
C GLU A 169 -28.84 -3.44 -1.07
N MET A 170 -27.90 -2.89 -0.30
CA MET A 170 -26.66 -3.58 0.07
C MET A 170 -26.93 -4.89 0.84
N ILE A 171 -27.92 -4.91 1.71
CA ILE A 171 -28.31 -6.11 2.47
C ILE A 171 -29.00 -7.13 1.54
N ALA A 172 -29.84 -6.67 0.62
CA ALA A 172 -30.54 -7.54 -0.34
C ALA A 172 -29.57 -8.23 -1.32
N GLU A 173 -28.35 -7.69 -1.51
CA GLU A 173 -27.31 -8.37 -2.30
C GLU A 173 -26.93 -9.74 -1.75
N PHE A 174 -26.99 -9.95 -0.43
CA PHE A 174 -26.65 -11.25 0.16
C PHE A 174 -27.52 -12.39 -0.35
N ASP A 175 -28.80 -12.12 -0.65
CA ASP A 175 -29.73 -13.12 -1.19
C ASP A 175 -29.46 -13.49 -2.66
N GLN A 176 -28.64 -12.65 -3.35
CA GLN A 176 -28.31 -12.85 -4.77
C GLN A 176 -26.97 -13.56 -4.97
N ILE A 177 -26.21 -13.79 -3.89
CA ILE A 177 -24.86 -14.34 -3.98
C ILE A 177 -24.90 -15.85 -4.17
N GLU A 178 -24.31 -16.32 -5.26
CA GLU A 178 -24.07 -17.74 -5.49
C GLU A 178 -22.89 -18.25 -4.67
N LEU A 179 -23.16 -19.07 -3.66
CA LEU A 179 -22.14 -19.57 -2.72
C LEU A 179 -21.09 -20.48 -3.38
N PHE A 180 -21.45 -21.17 -4.47
CA PHE A 180 -20.65 -22.20 -5.13
C PHE A 180 -20.22 -21.84 -6.56
N GLU A 181 -20.24 -20.56 -6.90
CA GLU A 181 -19.74 -20.12 -8.19
C GLU A 181 -18.24 -20.41 -8.32
N THR A 182 -17.85 -21.08 -9.38
CA THR A 182 -16.46 -21.36 -9.73
C THR A 182 -16.07 -20.63 -11.00
N THR A 183 -15.03 -19.80 -10.94
CA THR A 183 -14.46 -19.21 -12.13
C THR A 183 -13.72 -20.28 -12.91
N GLN A 184 -14.15 -20.55 -14.15
CA GLN A 184 -13.43 -21.46 -15.04
C GLN A 184 -12.19 -20.75 -15.58
N VAL A 185 -11.03 -21.36 -15.39
CA VAL A 185 -9.77 -20.87 -15.96
C VAL A 185 -9.65 -21.39 -17.39
N PRO A 186 -9.54 -20.52 -18.41
CA PRO A 186 -9.30 -20.94 -19.76
C PRO A 186 -7.89 -21.56 -19.89
N ASP A 187 -7.65 -22.24 -21.01
CA ASP A 187 -6.30 -22.69 -21.36
C ASP A 187 -5.46 -21.47 -21.75
N LEU A 188 -4.53 -21.09 -20.86
CA LEU A 188 -3.70 -19.91 -21.01
C LEU A 188 -2.31 -20.31 -21.55
N PRO A 189 -1.72 -19.52 -22.47
CA PRO A 189 -0.38 -19.77 -22.93
C PRO A 189 0.65 -19.66 -21.80
N GLU A 190 1.80 -20.29 -22.00
CA GLU A 190 2.93 -20.18 -21.05
C GLU A 190 3.36 -18.73 -20.89
N LYS A 191 3.62 -18.32 -19.65
CA LYS A 191 4.05 -16.97 -19.32
C LYS A 191 5.49 -16.72 -19.80
N VAL A 192 5.66 -15.75 -20.68
CA VAL A 192 6.99 -15.23 -21.04
C VAL A 192 7.26 -13.96 -20.24
N ILE A 193 8.16 -14.07 -19.26
CA ILE A 193 8.48 -12.95 -18.37
C ILE A 193 9.61 -12.13 -18.98
N GLU A 194 9.34 -10.84 -19.22
CA GLU A 194 10.28 -9.88 -19.78
C GLU A 194 10.67 -8.83 -18.73
N PRO A 195 11.98 -8.68 -18.41
CA PRO A 195 12.44 -7.57 -17.59
C PRO A 195 12.59 -6.29 -18.44
N ASN A 196 12.34 -5.12 -17.83
CA ASN A 196 12.55 -3.82 -18.50
C ASN A 196 14.03 -3.47 -18.69
N ILE A 197 14.92 -4.06 -17.89
CA ILE A 197 16.37 -3.86 -17.92
C ILE A 197 17.00 -5.25 -17.95
N ASP A 198 17.92 -5.51 -18.87
CA ASP A 198 18.66 -6.76 -18.92
C ASP A 198 19.61 -6.91 -17.73
N GLU A 199 20.09 -8.12 -17.50
CA GLU A 199 20.91 -8.45 -16.33
C GLU A 199 22.25 -7.72 -16.32
N ALA A 200 22.92 -7.61 -17.46
CA ALA A 200 24.23 -6.96 -17.57
C ALA A 200 24.11 -5.45 -17.27
N THR A 201 23.11 -4.79 -17.85
CA THR A 201 22.82 -3.37 -17.60
C THR A 201 22.48 -3.12 -16.13
N PHE A 202 21.69 -3.99 -15.50
CA PHE A 202 21.34 -3.83 -14.08
C PHE A 202 22.57 -4.02 -13.18
N ILE A 203 23.40 -5.00 -13.43
CA ILE A 203 24.68 -5.22 -12.72
C ILE A 203 25.57 -3.99 -12.83
N GLU A 204 25.69 -3.40 -14.03
CA GLU A 204 26.44 -2.15 -14.23
C GLU A 204 25.87 -0.98 -13.43
N GLN A 205 24.54 -0.82 -13.40
CA GLN A 205 23.88 0.21 -12.58
C GLN A 205 24.19 0.02 -11.09
N VAL A 206 24.14 -1.20 -10.57
CA VAL A 206 24.51 -1.52 -9.19
C VAL A 206 25.96 -1.15 -8.89
N GLN A 207 26.89 -1.45 -9.83
CA GLN A 207 28.31 -1.08 -9.71
C GLN A 207 28.49 0.45 -9.67
N GLN A 208 27.76 1.19 -10.51
CA GLN A 208 27.78 2.66 -10.51
C GLN A 208 27.29 3.22 -9.17
N PHE A 209 26.20 2.69 -8.62
CA PHE A 209 25.71 3.08 -7.30
C PHE A 209 26.71 2.79 -6.19
N LYS A 210 27.37 1.63 -6.19
CA LYS A 210 28.46 1.32 -5.26
C LYS A 210 29.61 2.33 -5.35
N GLY A 211 30.02 2.68 -6.55
CA GLY A 211 31.05 3.70 -6.76
C GLY A 211 30.70 5.05 -6.15
N ARG A 212 29.43 5.47 -6.26
CA ARG A 212 28.93 6.70 -5.63
C ARG A 212 28.87 6.61 -4.09
N ILE A 213 28.48 5.45 -3.56
CA ILE A 213 28.49 5.19 -2.11
C ILE A 213 29.93 5.26 -1.57
N GLN A 214 30.89 4.65 -2.25
CA GLN A 214 32.31 4.70 -1.88
C GLN A 214 32.88 6.11 -1.90
N GLN A 215 32.36 6.99 -2.74
CA GLN A 215 32.71 8.41 -2.80
C GLN A 215 32.00 9.26 -1.73
N GLY A 216 31.17 8.68 -0.90
CA GLY A 216 30.42 9.37 0.16
C GLY A 216 29.19 10.14 -0.30
N ASP A 217 28.66 9.85 -1.50
CA ASP A 217 27.48 10.54 -2.03
C ASP A 217 26.17 10.12 -1.30
N MET A 218 26.08 8.85 -0.87
CA MET A 218 24.97 8.28 -0.11
C MET A 218 25.42 7.02 0.65
N PHE A 219 24.58 6.53 1.58
CA PHE A 219 24.84 5.30 2.34
C PHE A 219 24.16 4.09 1.70
N GLN A 220 22.96 4.29 1.18
CA GLN A 220 22.12 3.26 0.58
C GLN A 220 21.29 3.84 -0.57
N VAL A 221 21.03 3.02 -1.58
CA VAL A 221 20.09 3.32 -2.66
C VAL A 221 19.36 2.05 -3.07
N VAL A 222 18.11 2.18 -3.47
CA VAL A 222 17.27 1.04 -3.86
C VAL A 222 16.87 1.14 -5.34
N PRO A 223 17.71 0.66 -6.29
CA PRO A 223 17.32 0.48 -7.68
C PRO A 223 16.30 -0.66 -7.79
N SER A 224 15.53 -0.66 -8.88
CA SER A 224 14.48 -1.67 -9.12
C SER A 224 14.47 -2.15 -10.56
N ARG A 225 13.80 -3.28 -10.79
CA ARG A 225 13.49 -3.84 -12.11
C ARG A 225 12.00 -4.14 -12.20
N ILE A 226 11.43 -3.84 -13.36
CA ILE A 226 10.04 -4.21 -13.69
C ILE A 226 10.09 -5.52 -14.45
N TYR A 227 9.27 -6.48 -14.08
CA TYR A 227 9.03 -7.74 -14.75
C TYR A 227 7.60 -7.75 -15.24
N ARG A 228 7.40 -8.06 -16.51
CA ARG A 228 6.06 -8.09 -17.11
C ARG A 228 5.83 -9.35 -17.92
N TYR A 229 4.56 -9.74 -18.05
CA TYR A 229 4.12 -10.77 -18.99
C TYR A 229 2.73 -10.46 -19.52
N ALA A 230 2.44 -10.89 -20.77
CA ALA A 230 1.11 -10.80 -21.33
C ALA A 230 0.19 -11.86 -20.69
N HIS A 231 -1.00 -11.47 -20.24
CA HIS A 231 -1.87 -12.36 -19.46
C HIS A 231 -2.97 -13.07 -20.29
N HIS A 232 -3.34 -12.56 -21.44
CA HIS A 232 -4.36 -13.14 -22.34
C HIS A 232 -5.73 -13.45 -21.69
N PHE A 233 -6.16 -12.69 -20.66
CA PHE A 233 -7.40 -12.95 -19.92
C PHE A 233 -8.66 -12.55 -20.70
N GLY A 234 -8.57 -11.60 -21.65
CA GLY A 234 -9.70 -11.15 -22.46
C GLY A 234 -10.88 -10.69 -21.60
N GLU A 235 -12.08 -11.14 -21.93
CA GLU A 235 -13.31 -10.79 -21.19
C GLU A 235 -13.34 -11.31 -19.74
N GLN A 236 -12.48 -12.24 -19.40
CA GLN A 236 -12.37 -12.80 -18.05
C GLN A 236 -11.34 -12.05 -17.17
N LEU A 237 -10.88 -10.87 -17.59
CA LEU A 237 -9.90 -10.08 -16.85
C LEU A 237 -10.27 -9.93 -15.37
N HIS A 238 -11.49 -9.49 -15.08
CA HIS A 238 -11.91 -9.21 -13.70
C HIS A 238 -11.99 -10.46 -12.82
N PRO A 239 -12.68 -11.55 -13.21
CA PRO A 239 -12.73 -12.75 -12.38
C PRO A 239 -11.37 -13.43 -12.24
N LEU A 240 -10.54 -13.46 -13.28
CA LEU A 240 -9.22 -14.09 -13.24
C LEU A 240 -8.22 -13.30 -12.39
N THR A 241 -8.24 -11.97 -12.43
CA THR A 241 -7.37 -11.14 -11.56
C THR A 241 -7.77 -11.28 -10.09
N TYR A 242 -9.07 -11.41 -9.79
CA TYR A 242 -9.51 -11.69 -8.43
C TYR A 242 -9.09 -13.11 -7.97
N GLN A 243 -9.11 -14.09 -8.85
CA GLN A 243 -8.60 -15.43 -8.56
C GLN A 243 -7.07 -15.42 -8.34
N LEU A 244 -6.31 -14.59 -9.09
CA LEU A 244 -4.89 -14.34 -8.80
C LEU A 244 -4.68 -13.78 -7.39
N TYR A 245 -5.51 -12.83 -6.98
CA TYR A 245 -5.48 -12.29 -5.61
C TYR A 245 -5.69 -13.38 -4.56
N GLN A 246 -6.72 -14.22 -4.74
CA GLN A 246 -7.02 -15.30 -3.82
C GLN A 246 -5.86 -16.31 -3.71
N LYS A 247 -5.23 -16.64 -4.84
CA LYS A 247 -4.05 -17.52 -4.87
C LYS A 247 -2.84 -16.87 -4.24
N LEU A 248 -2.60 -15.58 -4.50
CA LEU A 248 -1.53 -14.82 -3.86
C LEU A 248 -1.70 -14.82 -2.34
N LYS A 249 -2.92 -14.59 -1.84
CA LYS A 249 -3.25 -14.61 -0.40
C LYS A 249 -2.94 -15.97 0.24
N ARG A 250 -3.20 -17.08 -0.47
CA ARG A 250 -2.89 -18.44 0.03
C ARG A 250 -1.40 -18.75 0.01
N ASN A 251 -0.69 -18.32 -1.05
CA ASN A 251 0.71 -18.66 -1.25
C ASN A 251 1.65 -17.73 -0.47
N ASN A 252 1.25 -16.49 -0.29
CA ASN A 252 2.08 -15.43 0.32
C ASN A 252 1.22 -14.53 1.22
N PRO A 253 0.69 -15.05 2.34
CA PRO A 253 -0.11 -14.26 3.27
C PRO A 253 0.72 -13.15 3.90
N SER A 254 0.16 -11.95 4.01
CA SER A 254 0.84 -10.75 4.53
C SER A 254 -0.09 -9.89 5.38
N PRO A 255 0.45 -9.01 6.24
CA PRO A 255 -0.35 -8.10 7.06
C PRO A 255 -1.25 -7.17 6.25
N TYR A 256 -0.84 -6.83 5.03
CA TYR A 256 -1.61 -5.99 4.12
C TYR A 256 -1.88 -6.74 2.82
N MET A 257 -3.07 -7.30 2.72
CA MET A 257 -3.61 -7.90 1.51
C MET A 257 -4.59 -6.91 0.87
N PHE A 258 -4.43 -6.63 -0.42
CA PHE A 258 -5.32 -5.69 -1.10
C PHE A 258 -5.58 -6.08 -2.55
N TYR A 259 -6.81 -5.78 -2.97
CA TYR A 259 -7.27 -5.88 -4.35
C TYR A 259 -8.05 -4.61 -4.71
N PHE A 260 -7.63 -3.91 -5.74
CA PHE A 260 -8.33 -2.75 -6.28
C PHE A 260 -8.67 -2.99 -7.75
N ASN A 261 -9.93 -2.87 -8.09
CA ASN A 261 -10.44 -2.96 -9.45
C ASN A 261 -11.69 -2.08 -9.55
N MET A 262 -11.52 -0.80 -9.88
CA MET A 262 -12.60 0.19 -9.93
C MET A 262 -12.61 0.98 -11.25
N GLY A 263 -12.07 0.41 -12.33
CA GLY A 263 -12.00 1.04 -13.65
C GLY A 263 -10.65 1.67 -14.00
N GLY A 264 -9.72 1.75 -13.03
CA GLY A 264 -8.31 2.08 -13.24
C GLY A 264 -7.44 0.82 -13.36
N PRO A 265 -6.12 0.94 -13.17
CA PRO A 265 -5.25 -0.22 -13.10
C PRO A 265 -5.68 -1.15 -11.97
N ILE A 266 -5.68 -2.47 -12.22
CA ILE A 266 -6.02 -3.46 -11.19
C ILE A 266 -4.78 -3.67 -10.34
N LEU A 267 -4.92 -3.53 -9.02
CA LEU A 267 -3.83 -3.77 -8.07
C LEU A 267 -4.10 -5.05 -7.28
N VAL A 268 -3.10 -5.93 -7.26
CA VAL A 268 -3.12 -7.19 -6.52
C VAL A 268 -1.88 -7.24 -5.64
N GLY A 269 -2.04 -7.08 -4.33
CA GLY A 269 -0.91 -6.91 -3.43
C GLY A 269 -0.94 -7.78 -2.18
N SER A 270 0.27 -8.16 -1.75
CA SER A 270 0.58 -8.88 -0.51
C SER A 270 1.77 -8.22 0.17
N SER A 271 1.53 -7.04 0.77
CA SER A 271 2.60 -6.25 1.37
C SER A 271 2.88 -6.66 2.81
N PRO A 272 4.14 -6.91 3.17
CA PRO A 272 4.52 -7.20 4.54
C PRO A 272 4.70 -5.93 5.40
N GLU A 273 4.73 -4.74 4.78
CA GLU A 273 5.21 -3.51 5.42
C GLU A 273 4.14 -2.41 5.42
N SER A 274 3.93 -1.79 6.59
CA SER A 274 3.17 -0.56 6.72
C SER A 274 3.98 0.61 6.18
N PHE A 275 3.37 1.43 5.34
CA PHE A 275 3.97 2.70 4.93
C PHE A 275 3.74 3.76 6.01
N VAL A 276 2.50 4.07 6.31
CA VAL A 276 2.12 5.07 7.33
C VAL A 276 0.75 4.76 7.90
N LYS A 277 0.62 5.00 9.20
CA LYS A 277 -0.64 4.93 9.91
C LYS A 277 -0.84 6.20 10.74
N VAL A 278 -2.04 6.78 10.66
CA VAL A 278 -2.50 7.85 11.56
C VAL A 278 -3.75 7.38 12.25
N LYS A 279 -3.72 7.40 13.59
CA LYS A 279 -4.88 7.08 14.42
C LYS A 279 -4.91 8.00 15.63
N ALA A 280 -6.08 8.55 15.93
CA ALA A 280 -6.28 9.48 17.06
C ALA A 280 -5.26 10.65 17.04
N GLY A 281 -4.98 11.21 15.86
CA GLY A 281 -4.04 12.32 15.68
C GLY A 281 -2.55 11.96 15.84
N LYS A 282 -2.22 10.69 16.04
CA LYS A 282 -0.83 10.20 16.09
C LYS A 282 -0.44 9.53 14.79
N VAL A 283 0.68 9.97 14.22
CA VAL A 283 1.32 9.28 13.10
C VAL A 283 2.30 8.26 13.62
N MET A 284 2.35 7.11 12.94
CA MET A 284 3.21 5.98 13.28
C MET A 284 3.91 5.45 12.03
N THR A 285 5.18 5.10 12.17
CA THR A 285 5.94 4.31 11.20
C THR A 285 6.71 3.22 11.93
N ASN A 286 6.83 2.07 11.28
CA ASN A 286 7.46 0.89 11.84
C ASN A 286 8.67 0.48 10.99
N PRO A 287 9.88 1.03 11.24
CA PRO A 287 11.09 0.53 10.62
C PRO A 287 11.30 -0.94 10.94
N ILE A 288 11.45 -1.76 9.90
CA ILE A 288 11.71 -3.19 9.99
C ILE A 288 12.98 -3.47 9.20
N ALA A 289 13.97 -4.08 9.86
CA ALA A 289 15.19 -4.56 9.22
C ALA A 289 15.75 -5.74 10.00
N GLY A 290 16.63 -6.50 9.36
CA GLY A 290 17.12 -7.74 9.93
C GLY A 290 16.09 -8.86 9.86
N THR A 291 16.46 -9.97 9.28
CA THR A 291 15.56 -11.13 9.13
C THR A 291 16.32 -12.40 9.44
N ILE A 292 15.75 -13.21 10.31
CA ILE A 292 16.25 -14.55 10.57
C ILE A 292 15.08 -15.54 10.64
N LYS A 293 15.33 -16.79 10.25
CA LYS A 293 14.31 -17.85 10.34
C LYS A 293 13.93 -18.16 11.79
N ARG A 294 12.75 -18.73 11.98
CA ARG A 294 12.31 -19.28 13.27
C ARG A 294 13.13 -20.51 13.64
N GLY A 295 13.34 -20.72 14.91
CA GLY A 295 13.90 -21.95 15.46
C GLY A 295 12.88 -23.10 15.46
N ALA A 296 13.36 -24.33 15.47
CA ALA A 296 12.50 -25.52 15.59
C ALA A 296 12.04 -25.76 17.05
N THR A 297 12.75 -25.20 18.03
CA THR A 297 12.40 -25.22 19.46
C THR A 297 12.44 -23.80 20.02
N ASP A 298 11.86 -23.59 21.19
CA ASP A 298 11.87 -22.27 21.87
C ASP A 298 13.29 -21.83 22.21
N GLU A 299 14.18 -22.77 22.58
CA GLU A 299 15.58 -22.49 22.88
C GLU A 299 16.35 -22.06 21.62
N GLU A 300 16.16 -22.77 20.50
CA GLU A 300 16.77 -22.39 19.21
C GLU A 300 16.23 -21.03 18.74
N ASP A 301 14.93 -20.79 18.88
CA ASP A 301 14.28 -19.53 18.52
C ASP A 301 14.87 -18.36 19.32
N GLN A 302 15.12 -18.55 20.60
CA GLN A 302 15.76 -17.55 21.46
C GLN A 302 17.22 -17.30 21.06
N GLN A 303 17.99 -18.35 20.75
CA GLN A 303 19.38 -18.22 20.31
C GLN A 303 19.48 -17.47 18.97
N LEU A 304 18.56 -17.76 18.04
CA LEU A 304 18.50 -17.05 16.75
C LEU A 304 18.13 -15.57 16.95
N ALA A 305 17.21 -15.24 17.87
CA ALA A 305 16.88 -13.88 18.23
C ALA A 305 18.09 -13.12 18.82
N GLU A 306 18.85 -13.75 19.71
CA GLU A 306 20.08 -13.18 20.28
C GLU A 306 21.18 -13.00 19.22
N THR A 307 21.30 -13.95 18.28
CA THR A 307 22.21 -13.84 17.15
C THR A 307 21.86 -12.63 16.31
N LEU A 308 20.58 -12.43 15.98
CA LEU A 308 20.11 -11.29 15.19
C LEU A 308 20.38 -9.96 15.91
N LEU A 309 20.15 -9.89 17.23
CA LEU A 309 20.40 -8.69 18.05
C LEU A 309 21.90 -8.43 18.33
N SER A 310 22.78 -9.37 18.02
CA SER A 310 24.23 -9.20 18.12
C SER A 310 24.93 -8.95 16.80
N ASP A 311 24.21 -9.02 15.67
CA ASP A 311 24.75 -8.72 14.35
C ASP A 311 24.89 -7.20 14.16
N GLU A 312 26.12 -6.71 14.23
CA GLU A 312 26.41 -5.27 14.12
C GLU A 312 26.00 -4.68 12.76
N LYS A 313 26.02 -5.46 11.68
CA LYS A 313 25.59 -5.02 10.36
C LYS A 313 24.08 -4.77 10.34
N GLU A 314 23.29 -5.77 10.78
CA GLU A 314 21.83 -5.69 10.86
C GLU A 314 21.39 -4.54 11.79
N LEU A 315 22.03 -4.40 12.94
CA LEU A 315 21.78 -3.30 13.88
C LEU A 315 22.12 -1.93 13.30
N SER A 316 23.23 -1.82 12.56
CA SER A 316 23.62 -0.57 11.92
C SER A 316 22.65 -0.14 10.84
N GLU A 317 22.21 -1.09 10.00
CA GLU A 317 21.18 -0.86 8.99
C GLU A 317 19.86 -0.44 9.65
N HIS A 318 19.45 -1.15 10.69
CA HIS A 318 18.22 -0.83 11.41
C HIS A 318 18.27 0.56 12.06
N ARG A 319 19.38 0.96 12.69
CA ARG A 319 19.58 2.32 13.24
C ARG A 319 19.41 3.39 12.16
N MET A 320 19.96 3.16 10.97
CA MET A 320 19.81 4.06 9.84
C MET A 320 18.35 4.24 9.44
N LEU A 321 17.58 3.15 9.39
CA LEU A 321 16.14 3.21 9.06
C LEU A 321 15.32 3.90 10.16
N VAL A 322 15.65 3.68 11.44
CA VAL A 322 15.02 4.39 12.58
C VAL A 322 15.30 5.90 12.49
N ASP A 323 16.53 6.30 12.23
CA ASP A 323 16.88 7.72 12.09
C ASP A 323 16.17 8.36 10.89
N LEU A 324 16.01 7.64 9.79
CA LEU A 324 15.24 8.09 8.64
C LEU A 324 13.75 8.26 8.99
N GLY A 325 13.15 7.28 9.67
CA GLY A 325 11.77 7.37 10.16
C GLY A 325 11.55 8.54 11.12
N ARG A 326 12.51 8.79 12.03
CA ARG A 326 12.48 9.96 12.91
C ARG A 326 12.52 11.27 12.13
N ASN A 327 13.40 11.39 11.15
CA ASN A 327 13.48 12.58 10.29
C ASN A 327 12.19 12.82 9.50
N ASP A 328 11.56 11.76 9.02
CA ASP A 328 10.30 11.85 8.30
C ASP A 328 9.16 12.31 9.22
N ILE A 329 9.00 11.69 10.39
CA ILE A 329 7.99 12.06 11.38
C ILE A 329 8.19 13.52 11.87
N LEU A 330 9.43 13.96 12.10
CA LEU A 330 9.72 15.34 12.54
C LEU A 330 9.20 16.42 11.58
N ARG A 331 9.00 16.11 10.30
CA ARG A 331 8.47 17.06 9.31
C ARG A 331 6.99 17.35 9.47
N ILE A 332 6.26 16.42 10.08
CA ILE A 332 4.80 16.43 10.15
C ILE A 332 4.27 16.40 11.58
N ALA A 333 5.14 16.14 12.55
CA ALA A 333 4.76 16.08 13.95
C ALA A 333 4.93 17.43 14.65
N ARG A 334 4.13 17.65 15.69
CA ARG A 334 4.31 18.79 16.58
C ARG A 334 5.70 18.73 17.23
N PRO A 335 6.38 19.88 17.38
CA PRO A 335 7.68 19.91 18.07
C PRO A 335 7.59 19.30 19.48
N GLY A 336 8.49 18.36 19.76
CA GLY A 336 8.58 17.70 21.07
C GLY A 336 7.65 16.51 21.27
N SER A 337 6.83 16.13 20.27
CA SER A 337 5.92 14.98 20.37
C SER A 337 6.52 13.67 19.83
N LEU A 338 7.72 13.71 19.23
CA LEU A 338 8.34 12.50 18.69
C LEU A 338 8.76 11.57 19.83
N GLU A 339 8.36 10.32 19.73
CA GLU A 339 8.64 9.26 20.68
C GLU A 339 9.05 7.96 19.97
N LEU A 340 9.98 7.23 20.57
CA LEU A 340 10.34 5.87 20.18
C LEU A 340 9.68 4.92 21.19
N THR A 341 8.55 4.36 20.83
CA THR A 341 7.76 3.47 21.72
C THR A 341 8.32 2.05 21.74
N LYS A 342 8.97 1.67 20.62
CA LYS A 342 9.75 0.43 20.52
C LYS A 342 11.09 0.75 19.85
N LEU A 343 12.17 0.17 20.37
CA LEU A 343 13.50 0.30 19.77
C LEU A 343 14.19 -1.06 19.70
N MET A 344 14.43 -1.54 18.48
CA MET A 344 15.17 -2.77 18.20
C MET A 344 14.64 -4.00 18.97
N THR A 345 13.33 -4.20 18.92
CA THR A 345 12.68 -5.37 19.53
C THR A 345 12.53 -6.48 18.50
N ILE A 346 12.59 -7.73 18.94
CA ILE A 346 12.30 -8.88 18.08
C ILE A 346 10.80 -9.08 17.99
N GLU A 347 10.25 -9.00 16.78
CA GLU A 347 8.91 -9.47 16.48
C GLU A 347 8.98 -10.81 15.75
N ARG A 348 8.22 -11.80 16.28
CA ARG A 348 8.18 -13.17 15.77
C ARG A 348 6.95 -13.36 14.90
N TYR A 349 7.19 -13.77 13.66
CA TYR A 349 6.15 -14.18 12.71
C TYR A 349 6.17 -15.70 12.55
N GLU A 350 5.31 -16.24 11.74
CA GLU A 350 5.16 -17.69 11.56
C GLU A 350 6.47 -18.39 11.13
N HIS A 351 7.19 -17.80 10.17
CA HIS A 351 8.38 -18.41 9.55
C HIS A 351 9.69 -17.65 9.81
N VAL A 352 9.59 -16.39 10.21
CA VAL A 352 10.74 -15.51 10.40
C VAL A 352 10.59 -14.61 11.63
N MET A 353 11.72 -14.06 12.10
CA MET A 353 11.76 -12.95 13.07
C MET A 353 12.41 -11.73 12.42
N HIS A 354 12.00 -10.55 12.86
CA HIS A 354 12.57 -9.27 12.43
C HIS A 354 12.95 -8.41 13.64
N ILE A 355 13.93 -7.54 13.43
CA ILE A 355 14.15 -6.39 14.33
C ILE A 355 13.16 -5.30 13.92
N VAL A 356 12.35 -4.85 14.88
CA VAL A 356 11.31 -3.85 14.67
C VAL A 356 11.50 -2.69 15.63
N SER A 357 11.31 -1.49 15.12
CA SER A 357 11.18 -0.26 15.93
C SER A 357 9.87 0.43 15.60
N GLU A 358 9.42 1.32 16.49
CA GLU A 358 8.21 2.10 16.30
C GLU A 358 8.49 3.56 16.65
N VAL A 359 8.28 4.43 15.67
CA VAL A 359 8.43 5.89 15.80
C VAL A 359 7.05 6.49 15.69
N ILE A 360 6.66 7.27 16.69
CA ILE A 360 5.38 7.96 16.73
C ILE A 360 5.56 9.47 16.93
N GLY A 361 4.52 10.24 16.55
CA GLY A 361 4.47 11.68 16.81
C GLY A 361 3.03 12.18 16.69
N ASP A 362 2.71 13.28 17.37
CA ASP A 362 1.41 13.94 17.21
C ASP A 362 1.42 14.73 15.90
N VAL A 363 0.49 14.44 15.00
CA VAL A 363 0.40 15.17 13.71
C VAL A 363 0.12 16.65 13.97
N ASP A 364 0.80 17.54 13.25
CA ASP A 364 0.49 18.96 13.27
C ASP A 364 -0.93 19.18 12.68
N PRO A 365 -1.88 19.75 13.46
CA PRO A 365 -3.27 19.88 13.02
C PRO A 365 -3.47 20.81 11.82
N ARG A 366 -2.42 21.52 11.39
CA ARG A 366 -2.45 22.36 10.18
C ARG A 366 -2.24 21.58 8.90
N LEU A 367 -1.77 20.34 9.00
CA LEU A 367 -1.46 19.47 7.86
C LEU A 367 -2.69 18.67 7.45
N SER A 368 -2.89 18.55 6.14
CA SER A 368 -3.85 17.63 5.57
C SER A 368 -3.32 16.19 5.58
N PRO A 369 -4.20 15.17 5.44
CA PRO A 369 -3.74 13.79 5.24
C PRO A 369 -2.76 13.63 4.06
N ILE A 370 -2.94 14.42 3.01
CA ILE A 370 -2.05 14.41 1.83
C ILE A 370 -0.65 14.96 2.16
N ASP A 371 -0.55 15.97 3.02
CA ASP A 371 0.75 16.48 3.49
C ASP A 371 1.49 15.38 4.26
N VAL A 372 0.79 14.64 5.11
CA VAL A 372 1.36 13.52 5.88
C VAL A 372 1.91 12.46 4.92
N ILE A 373 1.10 12.00 3.96
CA ILE A 373 1.48 10.98 2.99
C ILE A 373 2.70 11.45 2.16
N ALA A 374 2.62 12.63 1.56
CA ALA A 374 3.66 13.12 0.66
C ALA A 374 5.01 13.40 1.37
N SER A 375 4.97 13.80 2.65
CA SER A 375 6.18 14.04 3.44
C SER A 375 6.92 12.77 3.80
N LEU A 376 6.21 11.66 3.97
CA LEU A 376 6.77 10.36 4.34
C LEU A 376 7.19 9.52 3.14
N LEU A 377 6.53 9.67 1.98
CA LEU A 377 6.86 8.96 0.73
C LEU A 377 8.18 9.46 0.10
N PRO A 378 8.90 8.52 -0.52
CA PRO A 378 8.91 7.08 -0.26
C PRO A 378 9.64 6.76 1.05
N THR A 379 9.38 5.57 1.62
CA THR A 379 10.14 5.12 2.80
C THR A 379 11.60 4.84 2.45
N GLY A 380 12.46 4.88 3.45
CA GLY A 380 13.89 4.60 3.24
C GLY A 380 14.19 3.19 2.78
N THR A 381 13.36 2.23 3.19
CA THR A 381 13.47 0.81 2.81
C THR A 381 13.36 0.57 1.30
N VAL A 382 12.76 1.51 0.58
CA VAL A 382 12.57 1.41 -0.89
C VAL A 382 13.15 2.59 -1.68
N SER A 383 13.82 3.52 -1.02
CA SER A 383 14.50 4.66 -1.68
C SER A 383 16.00 4.72 -1.38
N GLY A 384 16.35 4.80 -0.11
CA GLY A 384 17.72 4.86 0.38
C GLY A 384 17.98 6.03 1.35
N ALA A 385 19.24 6.21 1.70
CA ALA A 385 19.69 7.19 2.67
C ALA A 385 20.95 7.92 2.20
N PRO A 386 21.01 9.27 2.28
CA PRO A 386 19.95 10.23 2.58
C PRO A 386 18.83 10.21 1.52
N LYS A 387 17.55 10.26 1.94
CA LYS A 387 16.37 10.05 1.10
C LYS A 387 16.41 10.81 -0.24
N LEU A 388 16.47 12.13 -0.20
CA LEU A 388 16.43 12.94 -1.42
C LEU A 388 17.61 12.68 -2.36
N ARG A 389 18.79 12.44 -1.80
CA ARG A 389 19.96 12.12 -2.62
C ARG A 389 19.82 10.77 -3.31
N ALA A 390 19.34 9.76 -2.61
CA ALA A 390 19.07 8.45 -3.20
C ALA A 390 18.04 8.53 -4.34
N ILE A 391 16.94 9.27 -4.14
CA ILE A 391 15.90 9.48 -5.15
C ILE A 391 16.45 10.20 -6.39
N GLN A 392 17.28 11.25 -6.20
CA GLN A 392 17.96 11.93 -7.31
C GLN A 392 18.77 10.95 -8.16
N ARG A 393 19.54 10.08 -7.50
CA ARG A 393 20.38 9.09 -8.18
C ARG A 393 19.58 8.00 -8.86
N ILE A 394 18.42 7.63 -8.29
CA ILE A 394 17.48 6.72 -8.94
C ILE A 394 16.98 7.32 -10.25
N TYR A 395 16.46 8.56 -10.25
CA TYR A 395 15.97 9.20 -11.48
C TYR A 395 17.07 9.47 -12.51
N GLU A 396 18.29 9.76 -12.09
CA GLU A 396 19.42 9.91 -13.03
C GLU A 396 19.79 8.61 -13.75
N THR A 397 19.66 7.46 -13.05
CA THR A 397 20.07 6.16 -13.58
C THR A 397 18.89 5.42 -14.23
N GLN A 398 17.70 5.58 -13.69
CA GLN A 398 16.45 4.98 -14.14
C GLN A 398 15.41 6.08 -14.35
N PRO A 399 15.43 6.81 -15.50
CA PRO A 399 14.60 7.99 -15.74
C PRO A 399 13.15 7.62 -16.08
N LEU A 400 12.55 6.74 -15.27
CA LEU A 400 11.17 6.26 -15.38
C LEU A 400 10.41 6.55 -14.09
N LYS A 401 9.12 6.82 -14.21
CA LYS A 401 8.23 6.80 -13.05
C LYS A 401 8.15 5.37 -12.51
N ARG A 402 8.27 5.23 -11.20
CA ARG A 402 8.01 3.94 -10.52
C ARG A 402 6.53 3.64 -10.35
N GLY A 403 5.70 4.68 -10.42
CA GLY A 403 4.26 4.54 -10.28
C GLY A 403 3.89 3.93 -8.92
N VAL A 404 3.08 2.88 -8.93
CA VAL A 404 2.57 2.23 -7.71
C VAL A 404 3.69 1.63 -6.86
N TYR A 405 4.70 1.03 -7.48
CA TYR A 405 5.80 0.40 -6.74
C TYR A 405 6.52 1.40 -5.83
N SER A 406 6.74 1.02 -4.57
CA SER A 406 7.34 1.87 -3.53
C SER A 406 6.50 3.09 -3.13
N GLY A 407 5.26 3.15 -3.58
CA GLY A 407 4.25 4.09 -3.13
C GLY A 407 3.44 3.57 -1.92
N GLY A 408 2.24 4.08 -1.74
CA GLY A 408 1.32 3.67 -0.67
C GLY A 408 -0.02 3.20 -1.22
N VAL A 409 -0.59 2.14 -0.67
CA VAL A 409 -1.93 1.64 -1.01
C VAL A 409 -2.76 1.46 0.24
N GLY A 410 -3.96 2.03 0.27
CA GLY A 410 -4.84 1.93 1.45
C GLY A 410 -5.93 2.98 1.44
N TYR A 411 -6.16 3.63 2.57
CA TYR A 411 -7.28 4.55 2.73
C TYR A 411 -6.98 5.75 3.62
N ILE A 412 -7.77 6.80 3.42
CA ILE A 412 -7.96 7.95 4.32
C ILE A 412 -9.44 7.94 4.73
N ASN A 413 -9.73 7.68 5.99
CA ASN A 413 -11.08 7.63 6.54
C ASN A 413 -11.66 9.03 6.75
N CYS A 414 -12.96 9.14 6.91
CA CYS A 414 -13.68 10.40 7.09
C CYS A 414 -13.24 11.23 8.32
N ASP A 415 -12.65 10.61 9.33
CA ASP A 415 -12.09 11.27 10.52
C ASP A 415 -10.61 11.62 10.37
N HIS A 416 -10.06 11.49 9.15
CA HIS A 416 -8.65 11.66 8.82
C HIS A 416 -7.71 10.60 9.45
N THR A 417 -8.25 9.54 10.05
CA THR A 417 -7.45 8.32 10.26
C THR A 417 -7.01 7.79 8.91
N LEU A 418 -5.80 7.31 8.80
CA LEU A 418 -5.30 6.69 7.57
C LEU A 418 -4.45 5.46 7.89
N ASP A 419 -4.48 4.49 6.97
CA ASP A 419 -3.64 3.31 7.01
C ASP A 419 -3.29 2.91 5.58
N LEU A 420 -2.01 3.05 5.23
CA LEU A 420 -1.49 2.70 3.92
C LEU A 420 -0.36 1.67 4.06
N ALA A 421 -0.47 0.61 3.29
CA ALA A 421 0.61 -0.33 3.06
C ALA A 421 1.67 0.26 2.14
N LEU A 422 2.92 -0.09 2.34
CA LEU A 422 3.96 0.14 1.34
C LEU A 422 3.67 -0.73 0.12
N ALA A 423 3.60 -0.13 -1.07
CA ALA A 423 3.27 -0.84 -2.30
C ALA A 423 4.48 -1.63 -2.83
N ILE A 424 4.80 -2.71 -2.14
CA ILE A 424 5.75 -3.74 -2.54
C ILE A 424 5.02 -5.08 -2.62
N ARG A 425 5.60 -6.08 -3.26
CA ARG A 425 4.92 -7.36 -3.50
C ARG A 425 3.54 -7.17 -4.13
N THR A 426 3.49 -6.27 -5.14
CA THR A 426 2.26 -5.82 -5.78
C THR A 426 2.35 -6.05 -7.28
N MET A 427 1.31 -6.66 -7.85
CA MET A 427 1.08 -6.70 -9.29
C MET A 427 0.20 -5.53 -9.69
N VAL A 428 0.59 -4.84 -10.73
CA VAL A 428 -0.22 -3.83 -11.44
C VAL A 428 -0.65 -4.46 -12.76
N ILE A 429 -1.94 -4.60 -12.96
CA ILE A 429 -2.50 -5.31 -14.09
C ILE A 429 -3.30 -4.33 -14.95
N ASP A 430 -2.93 -4.21 -16.21
CA ASP A 430 -3.69 -3.48 -17.22
C ASP A 430 -4.49 -4.46 -18.11
N GLU A 431 -5.03 -3.99 -19.22
CA GLU A 431 -5.85 -4.79 -20.13
C GLU A 431 -5.07 -5.94 -20.80
N THR A 432 -3.76 -5.90 -20.81
CA THR A 432 -2.90 -6.77 -21.62
C THR A 432 -1.77 -7.45 -20.84
N HIS A 433 -1.27 -6.77 -19.81
CA HIS A 433 -0.08 -7.19 -19.09
C HIS A 433 -0.24 -7.19 -17.57
N VAL A 434 0.50 -8.08 -16.95
CA VAL A 434 0.80 -8.04 -15.51
C VAL A 434 2.21 -7.49 -15.35
N HIS A 435 2.34 -6.48 -14.48
CA HIS A 435 3.61 -5.86 -14.10
C HIS A 435 3.89 -6.14 -12.64
N ALA A 436 5.10 -6.57 -12.33
CA ALA A 436 5.62 -6.70 -10.97
C ALA A 436 6.98 -6.01 -10.90
N GLU A 437 7.18 -5.13 -9.93
CA GLU A 437 8.44 -4.43 -9.74
C GLU A 437 9.08 -4.85 -8.42
N ALA A 438 10.40 -5.03 -8.44
CA ALA A 438 11.17 -5.43 -7.27
C ALA A 438 12.53 -4.71 -7.26
N GLY A 439 12.95 -4.27 -6.07
CA GLY A 439 14.22 -3.59 -5.84
C GLY A 439 15.09 -4.29 -4.82
N CYS A 440 16.37 -3.90 -4.80
CA CYS A 440 17.38 -4.35 -3.86
C CYS A 440 18.06 -3.17 -3.17
N GLY A 441 18.47 -3.35 -1.92
CA GLY A 441 19.14 -2.33 -1.12
C GLY A 441 20.64 -2.32 -1.34
N VAL A 442 21.14 -1.48 -2.25
CA VAL A 442 22.57 -1.38 -2.55
C VAL A 442 23.28 -0.55 -1.47
N VAL A 443 24.27 -1.16 -0.82
CA VAL A 443 25.16 -0.58 0.18
C VAL A 443 26.63 -0.79 -0.20
N TYR A 444 27.55 -0.32 0.62
CA TYR A 444 29.01 -0.39 0.38
C TYR A 444 29.48 -1.82 0.02
N ASP A 445 29.04 -2.82 0.76
CA ASP A 445 29.46 -4.22 0.62
C ASP A 445 28.62 -5.04 -0.35
N SER A 446 27.61 -4.46 -1.00
CA SER A 446 26.74 -5.16 -1.95
C SER A 446 27.53 -5.83 -3.07
N VAL A 447 27.08 -7.01 -3.47
CA VAL A 447 27.62 -7.77 -4.61
C VAL A 447 26.60 -7.69 -5.75
N PRO A 448 26.92 -7.09 -6.90
CA PRO A 448 25.95 -6.79 -7.97
C PRO A 448 25.11 -7.99 -8.42
N GLU A 449 25.73 -9.16 -8.53
CA GLU A 449 25.08 -10.41 -8.95
C GLU A 449 24.09 -10.91 -7.88
N LYS A 450 24.38 -10.68 -6.59
CA LYS A 450 23.46 -11.01 -5.49
C LYS A 450 22.29 -10.05 -5.45
N GLU A 451 22.52 -8.77 -5.71
CA GLU A 451 21.46 -7.76 -5.77
C GLU A 451 20.51 -8.02 -6.95
N LEU A 452 21.04 -8.43 -8.10
CA LEU A 452 20.24 -8.91 -9.23
C LEU A 452 19.37 -10.12 -8.83
N ALA A 453 19.98 -11.13 -8.22
CA ALA A 453 19.28 -12.34 -7.78
C ALA A 453 18.18 -12.01 -6.74
N GLU A 454 18.40 -11.02 -5.88
CA GLU A 454 17.41 -10.55 -4.91
C GLU A 454 16.17 -9.95 -5.60
N THR A 455 16.35 -9.11 -6.64
CA THR A 455 15.21 -8.58 -7.39
C THR A 455 14.40 -9.68 -8.07
N GLN A 456 15.09 -10.67 -8.65
CA GLN A 456 14.45 -11.84 -9.27
C GLN A 456 13.65 -12.65 -8.25
N LEU A 457 14.23 -12.93 -7.08
CA LEU A 457 13.58 -13.69 -6.02
C LEU A 457 12.35 -12.96 -5.46
N LYS A 458 12.44 -11.64 -5.27
CA LYS A 458 11.31 -10.82 -4.80
C LYS A 458 10.17 -10.78 -5.82
N ALA A 459 10.46 -10.68 -7.12
CA ALA A 459 9.47 -10.71 -8.17
C ALA A 459 8.86 -12.10 -8.36
N LYS A 460 9.65 -13.15 -8.18
CA LYS A 460 9.25 -14.55 -8.37
C LYS A 460 7.99 -14.91 -7.59
N SER A 461 7.89 -14.48 -6.33
CA SER A 461 6.74 -14.75 -5.46
C SER A 461 5.40 -14.23 -6.02
N LEU A 462 5.44 -13.24 -6.91
CA LEU A 462 4.27 -12.68 -7.61
C LEU A 462 4.05 -13.37 -8.97
N LEU A 463 5.14 -13.56 -9.72
CA LEU A 463 5.08 -14.04 -11.09
C LEU A 463 4.76 -15.54 -11.19
N GLU A 464 5.11 -16.32 -10.16
CA GLU A 464 4.79 -17.76 -10.08
C GLU A 464 3.36 -18.05 -9.62
N VAL A 465 2.60 -17.03 -9.20
CA VAL A 465 1.17 -17.23 -8.93
C VAL A 465 0.48 -17.57 -10.24
N THR A 466 0.02 -18.83 -10.35
CA THR A 466 -0.69 -19.35 -11.53
C THR A 466 -2.18 -19.49 -11.26
N LEU A 467 -2.98 -19.29 -12.28
CA LEU A 467 -4.43 -19.51 -12.25
C LEU A 467 -4.78 -21.00 -12.26
#